data_1bb824d18260ff282872ff676b9920e0
#
_entry.id   1bb824d18260ff282872ff676b9920e0
#
_cell.length_a   1.000
_cell.length_b   1.000
_cell.length_c   1.000
_cell.angle_alpha   90.00
_cell.angle_beta   90.00
_cell.angle_gamma   90.00
#
_symmetry.space_group_name_H-M   'P 1'
#
loop_
_entity.id
_entity.type
_entity.pdbx_description
1 polymer ?
#
loop_
_entity_poly.entity_id
_entity_poly.type
_entity_poly.pdbx_seq_one_letter_code
_entity_poly.pdbx_strand_id
1 'polypeptide(L)'
;MKYIKIIPPTTFVLLLSIQSYATPPVGCAAKKQEVENQITYAREHNNTHQIAGLQKALREIEEHCTDPQLLRQRQLKIAEKEQKVAERQAELEQAKETGNPQKIAQKQKKLDHAREELQDAQLMLYK
;
A
#
# COMPACT_ATOMS: atom_id res chain seq x y z
N MET A 1 -8.99 27.56 71.73
CA MET A 1 -8.60 26.24 71.12
C MET A 1 -8.89 26.28 69.62
N LYS A 2 -7.85 26.39 68.82
CA LYS A 2 -8.01 26.42 67.37
C LYS A 2 -7.79 25.02 66.82
N TYR A 3 -8.83 24.40 66.31
CA TYR A 3 -8.71 23.09 65.64
C TYR A 3 -8.16 23.30 64.23
N ILE A 4 -6.91 22.88 64.03
CA ILE A 4 -6.31 22.82 62.69
C ILE A 4 -6.85 21.57 61.99
N LYS A 5 -7.72 21.75 61.00
CA LYS A 5 -8.16 20.66 60.12
C LYS A 5 -7.00 20.32 59.19
N ILE A 6 -6.38 19.18 59.47
CA ILE A 6 -5.38 18.57 58.58
C ILE A 6 -6.15 17.92 57.40
N ILE A 7 -6.03 18.53 56.22
CA ILE A 7 -6.56 17.95 54.99
C ILE A 7 -5.52 16.96 54.47
N PRO A 8 -5.83 15.64 54.28
CA PRO A 8 -4.88 14.69 53.73
C PRO A 8 -4.60 15.02 52.27
N PRO A 9 -3.35 14.88 51.78
CA PRO A 9 -3.04 15.09 50.39
C PRO A 9 -3.68 13.98 49.57
N THR A 10 -4.64 14.35 48.72
CA THR A 10 -5.23 13.46 47.73
C THR A 10 -4.14 13.12 46.69
N THR A 11 -3.63 11.93 46.79
CA THR A 11 -2.67 11.38 45.81
C THR A 11 -3.41 11.19 44.49
N PHE A 12 -3.22 12.13 43.57
CA PHE A 12 -3.76 12.04 42.21
C PHE A 12 -2.88 11.03 41.44
N VAL A 13 -3.33 9.78 41.38
CA VAL A 13 -2.70 8.74 40.57
C VAL A 13 -3.03 9.03 39.09
N LEU A 14 -2.08 9.63 38.37
CA LEU A 14 -2.12 9.76 36.93
C LEU A 14 -1.93 8.36 36.31
N LEU A 15 -3.04 7.73 35.94
CA LEU A 15 -3.04 6.56 35.05
C LEU A 15 -2.58 7.01 33.66
N LEU A 16 -1.29 6.87 33.40
CA LEU A 16 -0.73 6.97 32.06
C LEU A 16 -1.27 5.79 31.24
N SER A 17 -2.34 6.02 30.50
CA SER A 17 -2.82 5.10 29.47
C SER A 17 -1.74 5.00 28.38
N ILE A 18 -0.92 3.97 28.44
CA ILE A 18 0.00 3.63 27.36
C ILE A 18 -0.86 3.13 26.21
N GLN A 19 -1.21 4.02 25.30
CA GLN A 19 -1.81 3.64 24.02
C GLN A 19 -0.72 2.95 23.21
N SER A 20 -0.76 1.62 23.21
CA SER A 20 0.06 0.82 22.31
C SER A 20 -0.42 1.09 20.88
N TYR A 21 0.26 1.98 20.17
CA TYR A 21 0.07 2.15 18.74
C TYR A 21 0.60 0.87 18.07
N ALA A 22 -0.32 -0.02 17.70
CA ALA A 22 0.02 -1.18 16.88
C ALA A 22 0.60 -0.67 15.56
N THR A 23 1.85 -0.98 15.29
CA THR A 23 2.49 -0.68 14.00
C THR A 23 1.71 -1.42 12.91
N PRO A 24 1.28 -0.75 11.83
CA PRO A 24 0.58 -1.43 10.76
C PRO A 24 1.47 -2.53 10.17
N PRO A 25 0.91 -3.69 9.80
CA PRO A 25 1.67 -4.77 9.21
C PRO A 25 2.27 -4.33 7.88
N VAL A 26 3.47 -4.85 7.57
CA VAL A 26 4.18 -4.60 6.32
C VAL A 26 4.55 -5.92 5.65
N GLY A 27 4.89 -5.89 4.37
CA GLY A 27 5.36 -7.05 3.65
C GLY A 27 4.31 -8.16 3.49
N CYS A 28 4.70 -9.41 3.73
CA CYS A 28 3.81 -10.56 3.61
C CYS A 28 2.65 -10.52 4.61
N ALA A 29 2.88 -9.99 5.81
CA ALA A 29 1.83 -9.81 6.81
C ALA A 29 0.75 -8.82 6.34
N ALA A 30 1.15 -7.69 5.74
CA ALA A 30 0.21 -6.73 5.15
C ALA A 30 -0.56 -7.33 3.98
N LYS A 31 0.12 -8.08 3.11
CA LYS A 31 -0.49 -8.76 1.97
C LYS A 31 -1.52 -9.81 2.43
N LYS A 32 -1.21 -10.57 3.47
CA LYS A 32 -2.13 -11.52 4.08
C LYS A 32 -3.37 -10.82 4.62
N GLN A 33 -3.19 -9.78 5.42
CA GLN A 33 -4.30 -9.02 6.01
C GLN A 33 -5.21 -8.41 4.93
N GLU A 34 -4.65 -7.90 3.85
CA GLU A 34 -5.43 -7.36 2.73
C GLU A 34 -6.34 -8.43 2.12
N VAL A 35 -5.83 -9.64 1.89
CA VAL A 35 -6.63 -10.76 1.35
C VAL A 35 -7.69 -11.21 2.35
N GLU A 36 -7.38 -11.26 3.65
CA GLU A 36 -8.36 -11.58 4.70
C GLU A 36 -9.50 -10.55 4.75
N ASN A 37 -9.19 -9.26 4.62
CA ASN A 37 -10.19 -8.19 4.55
C ASN A 37 -11.09 -8.34 3.32
N GLN A 38 -10.49 -8.69 2.16
CA GLN A 38 -11.26 -8.94 0.93
C GLN A 38 -12.16 -10.18 1.06
N ILE A 39 -11.72 -11.24 1.74
CA ILE A 39 -12.55 -12.40 2.04
C ILE A 39 -13.75 -12.02 2.91
N THR A 40 -13.53 -11.21 3.93
CA THR A 40 -14.59 -10.72 4.81
C THR A 40 -15.61 -9.91 4.02
N TYR A 41 -15.16 -8.97 3.20
CA TYR A 41 -16.02 -8.19 2.32
C TYR A 41 -16.82 -9.06 1.34
N ALA A 42 -16.17 -10.05 0.71
CA ALA A 42 -16.82 -10.97 -0.22
C ALA A 42 -17.89 -11.85 0.46
N ARG A 43 -17.67 -12.23 1.71
CA ARG A 43 -18.67 -12.96 2.51
C ARG A 43 -19.89 -12.12 2.81
N GLU A 44 -19.70 -10.87 3.21
CA GLU A 44 -20.79 -9.92 3.48
C GLU A 44 -21.65 -9.65 2.24
N HIS A 45 -21.06 -9.76 1.05
CA HIS A 45 -21.73 -9.56 -0.25
C HIS A 45 -22.12 -10.87 -0.95
N ASN A 46 -22.04 -12.03 -0.28
CA ASN A 46 -22.39 -13.36 -0.80
C ASN A 46 -21.67 -13.70 -2.14
N ASN A 47 -20.46 -13.20 -2.36
CA ASN A 47 -19.69 -13.46 -3.57
C ASN A 47 -18.85 -14.74 -3.44
N THR A 48 -19.49 -15.89 -3.63
CA THR A 48 -18.89 -17.22 -3.43
C THR A 48 -17.71 -17.50 -4.36
N HIS A 49 -17.76 -17.04 -5.60
CA HIS A 49 -16.66 -17.21 -6.57
C HIS A 49 -15.41 -16.45 -6.14
N GLN A 50 -15.58 -15.22 -5.68
CA GLN A 50 -14.47 -14.39 -5.19
C GLN A 50 -13.85 -15.00 -3.92
N ILE A 51 -14.66 -15.53 -3.01
CA ILE A 51 -14.19 -16.18 -1.78
C ILE A 51 -13.25 -17.34 -2.11
N ALA A 52 -13.61 -18.22 -3.04
CA ALA A 52 -12.78 -19.37 -3.41
C ALA A 52 -11.41 -18.95 -3.97
N GLY A 53 -11.38 -17.95 -4.84
CA GLY A 53 -10.14 -17.38 -5.39
C GLY A 53 -9.26 -16.72 -4.32
N LEU A 54 -9.87 -15.94 -3.42
CA LEU A 54 -9.17 -15.27 -2.33
C LEU A 54 -8.61 -16.26 -1.29
N GLN A 55 -9.34 -17.33 -0.99
CA GLN A 55 -8.85 -18.40 -0.10
C GLN A 55 -7.64 -19.12 -0.70
N LYS A 56 -7.62 -19.34 -2.02
CA LYS A 56 -6.44 -19.87 -2.70
C LYS A 56 -5.27 -18.90 -2.59
N ALA A 57 -5.49 -17.61 -2.86
CA ALA A 57 -4.47 -16.58 -2.73
C ALA A 57 -3.93 -16.49 -1.29
N LEU A 58 -4.79 -16.63 -0.28
CA LEU A 58 -4.39 -16.63 1.12
C LEU A 58 -3.43 -17.80 1.43
N ARG A 59 -3.76 -19.01 1.00
CA ARG A 59 -2.88 -20.18 1.15
C ARG A 59 -1.52 -19.97 0.47
N GLU A 60 -1.50 -19.46 -0.75
CA GLU A 60 -0.25 -19.16 -1.46
C GLU A 60 0.63 -18.16 -0.69
N ILE A 61 0.02 -17.17 -0.05
CA ILE A 61 0.75 -16.20 0.78
C ILE A 61 1.31 -16.90 2.03
N GLU A 62 0.51 -17.71 2.71
CA GLU A 62 0.91 -18.40 3.94
C GLU A 62 2.02 -19.44 3.70
N GLU A 63 1.99 -20.13 2.57
CA GLU A 63 2.93 -21.20 2.26
C GLU A 63 4.22 -20.70 1.58
N HIS A 64 4.13 -19.65 0.76
CA HIS A 64 5.21 -19.29 -0.16
C HIS A 64 5.70 -17.84 -0.05
N CYS A 65 5.02 -16.94 0.67
CA CYS A 65 5.45 -15.56 0.79
C CYS A 65 6.58 -15.43 1.81
N THR A 66 7.69 -14.82 1.41
CA THR A 66 8.74 -14.34 2.31
C THR A 66 9.01 -12.88 2.02
N ASP A 67 9.30 -12.08 3.05
CA ASP A 67 9.53 -10.65 2.91
C ASP A 67 10.68 -10.32 1.94
N PRO A 68 11.85 -11.01 1.96
CA PRO A 68 12.90 -10.76 0.98
C PRO A 68 12.49 -11.04 -0.46
N GLN A 69 11.72 -12.11 -0.69
CA GLN A 69 11.21 -12.46 -2.01
C GLN A 69 10.19 -11.44 -2.50
N LEU A 70 9.27 -11.02 -1.64
CA LEU A 70 8.28 -9.99 -1.95
C LEU A 70 8.96 -8.66 -2.28
N LEU A 71 9.97 -8.25 -1.50
CA LEU A 71 10.75 -7.05 -1.76
C LEU A 71 11.43 -7.10 -3.13
N ARG A 72 12.06 -8.23 -3.46
CA ARG A 72 12.68 -8.44 -4.78
C ARG A 72 11.67 -8.31 -5.92
N GLN A 73 10.50 -8.92 -5.78
CA GLN A 73 9.43 -8.82 -6.78
C GLN A 73 8.98 -7.37 -6.98
N ARG A 74 8.84 -6.61 -5.90
CA ARG A 74 8.48 -5.19 -5.94
C ARG A 74 9.55 -4.35 -6.63
N GLN A 75 10.83 -4.59 -6.34
CA GLN A 75 11.95 -3.92 -7.00
C GLN A 75 11.99 -4.21 -8.51
N LEU A 76 11.79 -5.47 -8.93
CA LEU A 76 11.69 -5.84 -10.35
C LEU A 76 10.51 -5.13 -11.03
N LYS A 77 9.38 -5.00 -10.33
CA LYS A 77 8.22 -4.27 -10.84
C LYS A 77 8.50 -2.79 -11.05
N ILE A 78 9.22 -2.16 -10.13
CA ILE A 78 9.66 -0.76 -10.27
C ILE A 78 10.56 -0.62 -11.50
N ALA A 79 11.56 -1.48 -11.66
CA ALA A 79 12.46 -1.45 -12.82
C ALA A 79 11.71 -1.60 -14.15
N GLU A 80 10.71 -2.49 -14.22
CA GLU A 80 9.81 -2.63 -15.38
C GLU A 80 9.05 -1.34 -15.67
N LYS A 81 8.53 -0.67 -14.64
CA LYS A 81 7.79 0.61 -14.80
C LYS A 81 8.71 1.77 -15.20
N GLU A 82 9.93 1.81 -14.67
CA GLU A 82 10.95 2.78 -15.08
C GLU A 82 11.28 2.64 -16.58
N GLN A 83 11.49 1.42 -17.05
CA GLN A 83 11.70 1.16 -18.47
C GLN A 83 10.51 1.62 -19.31
N LYS A 84 9.28 1.34 -18.87
CA LYS A 84 8.06 1.80 -19.56
C LYS A 84 7.97 3.33 -19.64
N VAL A 85 8.33 4.04 -18.57
CA VAL A 85 8.39 5.52 -18.59
C VAL A 85 9.40 6.00 -19.62
N ALA A 86 10.60 5.40 -19.68
CA ALA A 86 11.62 5.76 -20.66
C ALA A 86 11.16 5.52 -22.09
N GLU A 87 10.49 4.40 -22.38
CA GLU A 87 9.89 4.11 -23.69
C GLU A 87 8.84 5.15 -24.08
N ARG A 88 7.92 5.49 -23.17
CA ARG A 88 6.88 6.50 -23.42
C ARG A 88 7.46 7.91 -23.63
N GLN A 89 8.55 8.23 -22.93
CA GLN A 89 9.29 9.47 -23.14
C GLN A 89 9.88 9.54 -24.55
N ALA A 90 10.54 8.46 -25.00
CA ALA A 90 11.09 8.38 -26.35
C ALA A 90 10.01 8.50 -27.44
N GLU A 91 8.87 7.81 -27.24
CA GLU A 91 7.72 7.93 -28.16
C GLU A 91 7.17 9.36 -28.24
N LEU A 92 7.15 10.08 -27.12
CA LEU A 92 6.71 11.48 -27.09
C LEU A 92 7.68 12.37 -27.87
N GLU A 93 8.98 12.19 -27.71
CA GLU A 93 9.97 12.97 -28.47
C GLU A 93 9.84 12.73 -29.97
N GLN A 94 9.67 11.48 -30.40
CA GLN A 94 9.39 11.16 -31.82
C GLN A 94 8.09 11.84 -32.32
N ALA A 95 7.04 11.86 -31.50
CA ALA A 95 5.80 12.52 -31.87
C ALA A 95 5.96 14.04 -32.06
N LYS A 96 6.80 14.67 -31.21
CA LYS A 96 7.14 16.10 -31.33
C LYS A 96 7.83 16.42 -32.66
N GLU A 97 8.72 15.54 -33.13
CA GLU A 97 9.38 15.69 -34.43
C GLU A 97 8.38 15.70 -35.61
N THR A 98 7.26 15.01 -35.49
CA THR A 98 6.20 14.99 -36.50
C THR A 98 5.39 16.28 -36.55
N GLY A 99 5.44 17.09 -35.49
CA GLY A 99 4.65 18.34 -35.36
C GLY A 99 3.14 18.14 -35.28
N ASN A 100 2.65 16.90 -35.14
CA ASN A 100 1.21 16.60 -35.10
C ASN A 100 0.67 16.77 -33.66
N PRO A 101 -0.16 17.81 -33.36
CA PRO A 101 -0.62 18.10 -32.01
C PRO A 101 -1.42 16.95 -31.36
N GLN A 102 -2.20 16.22 -32.15
CA GLN A 102 -3.03 15.12 -31.67
C GLN A 102 -2.16 13.93 -31.22
N LYS A 103 -1.12 13.59 -32.02
CA LYS A 103 -0.16 12.54 -31.65
C LYS A 103 0.63 12.92 -30.41
N ILE A 104 1.09 14.16 -30.31
CA ILE A 104 1.80 14.69 -29.16
C ILE A 104 0.94 14.55 -27.90
N ALA A 105 -0.31 15.02 -27.94
CA ALA A 105 -1.23 14.93 -26.81
C ALA A 105 -1.50 13.48 -26.38
N GLN A 106 -1.68 12.57 -27.34
CA GLN A 106 -1.88 11.15 -27.04
C GLN A 106 -0.64 10.51 -26.38
N LYS A 107 0.56 10.83 -26.86
CA LYS A 107 1.81 10.30 -26.29
C LYS A 107 2.09 10.87 -24.91
N GLN A 108 1.79 12.17 -24.71
CA GLN A 108 1.86 12.81 -23.39
C GLN A 108 0.96 12.08 -22.38
N LYS A 109 -0.29 11.81 -22.72
CA LYS A 109 -1.21 11.08 -21.85
C LYS A 109 -0.69 9.69 -21.48
N LYS A 110 -0.08 8.97 -22.43
CA LYS A 110 0.52 7.65 -22.18
C LYS A 110 1.72 7.73 -21.23
N LEU A 111 2.54 8.77 -21.37
CA LEU A 111 3.67 9.02 -20.47
C LEU A 111 3.19 9.33 -19.06
N ASP A 112 2.18 10.20 -18.92
CA ASP A 112 1.62 10.55 -17.61
C ASP A 112 1.06 9.32 -16.90
N HIS A 113 0.33 8.47 -17.61
CA HIS A 113 -0.16 7.20 -17.06
C HIS A 113 0.97 6.25 -16.65
N ALA A 114 2.04 6.14 -17.46
CA ALA A 114 3.21 5.32 -17.09
C ALA A 114 3.92 5.85 -15.83
N ARG A 115 3.96 7.16 -15.62
CA ARG A 115 4.50 7.78 -14.41
C ARG A 115 3.64 7.50 -13.18
N GLU A 116 2.32 7.54 -13.31
CA GLU A 116 1.39 7.16 -12.25
C GLU A 116 1.59 5.70 -11.85
N GLU A 117 1.68 4.78 -12.82
CA GLU A 117 1.96 3.36 -12.55
C GLU A 117 3.31 3.14 -11.84
N LEU A 118 4.34 3.92 -12.19
CA LEU A 118 5.64 3.88 -11.51
C LEU A 118 5.52 4.36 -10.06
N GLN A 119 4.83 5.47 -9.84
CA GLN A 119 4.60 5.99 -8.50
C GLN A 119 3.86 4.99 -7.62
N ASP A 120 2.83 4.34 -8.14
CA ASP A 120 2.09 3.30 -7.41
C ASP A 120 2.98 2.11 -7.06
N ALA A 121 3.83 1.67 -8.00
CA ALA A 121 4.79 0.60 -7.73
C ALA A 121 5.80 0.97 -6.63
N GLN A 122 6.27 2.21 -6.62
CA GLN A 122 7.18 2.73 -5.59
C GLN A 122 6.51 2.79 -4.21
N LEU A 123 5.25 3.22 -4.14
CA LEU A 123 4.47 3.25 -2.88
C LEU A 123 4.28 1.84 -2.30
N MET A 124 4.18 0.82 -3.15
CA MET A 124 4.07 -0.58 -2.70
C MET A 124 5.34 -1.11 -2.04
N LEU A 125 6.48 -0.44 -2.22
CA LEU A 125 7.75 -0.87 -1.58
C LEU A 125 7.68 -0.79 -0.06
N TYR A 126 6.88 0.14 0.46
CA TYR A 126 6.77 0.46 1.89
C TYR A 126 5.52 -0.14 2.57
N LYS A 127 4.69 -0.85 1.83
CA LYS A 127 3.54 -1.59 2.34
C LYS A 127 3.92 -3.05 2.54
#